data_597470a29f292b0349c46c042df93add
#
_entry.id   597470a29f292b0349c46c042df93add
#
_cell.length_a   1.000
_cell.length_b   1.000
_cell.length_c   1.000
_cell.angle_alpha   90.00
_cell.angle_beta   90.00
_cell.angle_gamma   90.00
#
_symmetry.space_group_name_H-M   'P 1'
#
loop_
_entity.id
_entity.type
_entity.pdbx_description
1 polymer ?
#
loop_
_entity_poly.entity_id
_entity_poly.type
_entity_poly.pdbx_seq_one_letter_code
_entity_poly.pdbx_strand_id
1 'polypeptide(L)'
;DMETILEIAKRNGLEVVEDACPAVGAEINGKRCGTFGKASGFSFHPLKPLNVWGDGGAIVTNDDKVAEYLRLYRNHGMTDRDHIEMWGINSRIQPILAVVASRVLDTVDHSNGVRIRNAKILDEGLRDLPDSIELPDRPDKYKSVYQLYVIRARRRDELLNFLRSKEIECCIHYPVPLHLQKAAENL
;
A
#
# COMPACT_ATOMS: atom_id res chain seq x y z
N ASP A 1 3.18 -2.98 13.38
CA ASP A 1 2.85 -4.17 14.17
C ASP A 1 1.33 -4.26 14.35
N MET A 2 0.68 -5.03 13.46
CA MET A 2 -0.79 -5.14 13.43
C MET A 2 -1.35 -5.87 14.65
N GLU A 3 -0.60 -6.82 15.21
CA GLU A 3 -1.03 -7.55 16.41
C GLU A 3 -1.22 -6.58 17.59
N THR A 4 -0.22 -5.74 17.86
CA THR A 4 -0.30 -4.71 18.90
C THR A 4 -1.38 -3.68 18.61
N ILE A 5 -1.54 -3.23 17.35
CA ILE A 5 -2.59 -2.28 16.96
C ILE A 5 -3.99 -2.87 17.23
N LEU A 6 -4.20 -4.13 16.85
CA LEU A 6 -5.49 -4.82 17.07
C LEU A 6 -5.80 -5.00 18.56
N GLU A 7 -4.80 -5.30 19.39
CA GLU A 7 -4.97 -5.38 20.83
C GLU A 7 -5.37 -4.04 21.45
N ILE A 8 -4.72 -2.93 21.01
CA ILE A 8 -5.05 -1.58 21.47
C ILE A 8 -6.48 -1.23 21.02
N ALA A 9 -6.81 -1.47 19.76
CA ALA A 9 -8.13 -1.19 19.22
C ALA A 9 -9.22 -1.96 19.98
N LYS A 10 -9.02 -3.25 20.22
CA LYS A 10 -9.96 -4.09 20.97
C LYS A 10 -10.19 -3.57 22.40
N ARG A 11 -9.11 -3.18 23.11
CA ARG A 11 -9.21 -2.61 24.47
C ARG A 11 -10.00 -1.31 24.53
N ASN A 12 -10.00 -0.55 23.43
CA ASN A 12 -10.66 0.75 23.34
C ASN A 12 -11.99 0.72 22.55
N GLY A 13 -12.48 -0.47 22.15
CA GLY A 13 -13.72 -0.60 21.39
C GLY A 13 -13.64 0.05 20.01
N LEU A 14 -12.45 0.09 19.39
CA LEU A 14 -12.22 0.70 18.10
C LEU A 14 -12.17 -0.36 16.99
N GLU A 15 -12.67 0.02 15.82
CA GLU A 15 -12.51 -0.77 14.60
C GLU A 15 -11.21 -0.36 13.87
N VAL A 16 -10.56 -1.33 13.25
CA VAL A 16 -9.35 -1.11 12.45
C VAL A 16 -9.67 -1.23 10.97
N VAL A 17 -9.27 -0.23 10.20
CA VAL A 17 -9.28 -0.25 8.73
C VAL A 17 -7.83 -0.18 8.27
N GLU A 18 -7.42 -1.10 7.40
CA GLU A 18 -6.05 -1.14 6.89
C GLU A 18 -5.91 -0.29 5.61
N ASP A 19 -4.92 0.56 5.56
CA ASP A 19 -4.37 1.05 4.29
C ASP A 19 -3.32 0.06 3.80
N ALA A 20 -3.74 -0.88 2.97
CA ALA A 20 -2.88 -1.88 2.35
C ALA A 20 -2.50 -1.53 0.90
N CYS A 21 -2.65 -0.26 0.50
CA CYS A 21 -2.40 0.20 -0.87
C CYS A 21 -1.06 -0.22 -1.47
N PRO A 22 0.06 -0.26 -0.74
CA PRO A 22 1.35 -0.73 -1.26
C PRO A 22 1.64 -2.22 -0.95
N ALA A 23 0.72 -2.95 -0.32
CA ALA A 23 1.03 -4.16 0.43
C ALA A 23 0.41 -5.45 -0.17
N VAL A 24 0.02 -5.44 -1.45
CA VAL A 24 -0.51 -6.66 -2.09
C VAL A 24 0.53 -7.78 -2.04
N GLY A 25 0.21 -8.88 -1.34
CA GLY A 25 1.12 -10.01 -1.15
C GLY A 25 2.11 -9.89 0.02
N ALA A 26 2.11 -8.77 0.77
CA ALA A 26 2.86 -8.64 2.01
C ALA A 26 2.21 -9.47 3.13
N GLU A 27 3.03 -9.93 4.09
CA GLU A 27 2.57 -10.80 5.17
C GLU A 27 3.22 -10.43 6.51
N ILE A 28 2.49 -10.72 7.60
CA ILE A 28 3.00 -10.70 8.97
C ILE A 28 2.71 -12.06 9.59
N ASN A 29 3.73 -12.80 10.01
CA ASN A 29 3.61 -14.18 10.52
C ASN A 29 2.81 -15.09 9.57
N GLY A 30 2.99 -14.96 8.24
CA GLY A 30 2.28 -15.73 7.22
C GLY A 30 0.84 -15.28 6.96
N LYS A 31 0.30 -14.32 7.71
CA LYS A 31 -1.02 -13.74 7.45
C LYS A 31 -0.90 -12.52 6.53
N ARG A 32 -1.66 -12.49 5.44
CA ARG A 32 -1.59 -11.44 4.43
C ARG A 32 -2.08 -10.09 4.96
N CYS A 33 -1.34 -9.02 4.65
CA CYS A 33 -1.80 -7.65 4.86
C CYS A 33 -3.12 -7.40 4.09
N GLY A 34 -3.98 -6.60 4.69
CA GLY A 34 -5.33 -6.39 4.18
C GLY A 34 -6.38 -7.36 4.76
N THR A 35 -5.97 -8.28 5.65
CA THR A 35 -6.89 -9.25 6.28
C THR A 35 -6.94 -9.16 7.80
N PHE A 36 -6.29 -8.15 8.39
CA PHE A 36 -6.22 -7.97 9.84
C PHE A 36 -7.40 -7.18 10.39
N GLY A 37 -7.78 -6.09 9.70
CA GLY A 37 -8.83 -5.19 10.12
C GLY A 37 -10.23 -5.61 9.65
N LYS A 38 -11.22 -4.81 9.99
CA LYS A 38 -12.61 -4.97 9.57
C LYS A 38 -12.79 -4.82 8.06
N ALA A 39 -12.02 -3.91 7.48
CA ALA A 39 -11.92 -3.71 6.04
C ALA A 39 -10.52 -3.23 5.68
N SER A 40 -10.14 -3.33 4.41
CA SER A 40 -8.87 -2.86 3.92
C SER A 40 -8.99 -2.30 2.51
N GLY A 41 -8.26 -1.21 2.23
CA GLY A 41 -8.14 -0.61 0.91
C GLY A 41 -6.86 -1.01 0.19
N PHE A 42 -6.98 -1.37 -1.09
CA PHE A 42 -5.87 -1.61 -2.01
C PHE A 42 -5.92 -0.63 -3.16
N SER A 43 -4.77 -0.08 -3.55
CA SER A 43 -4.64 0.78 -4.73
C SER A 43 -4.13 -0.02 -5.92
N PHE A 44 -4.73 0.22 -7.08
CA PHE A 44 -4.28 -0.32 -8.37
C PHE A 44 -3.63 0.76 -9.24
N HIS A 45 -3.24 1.90 -8.64
CA HIS A 45 -2.48 2.94 -9.33
C HIS A 45 -1.26 2.36 -10.06
N PRO A 46 -0.84 2.89 -11.23
CA PRO A 46 0.25 2.34 -12.06
C PRO A 46 1.57 2.06 -11.35
N LEU A 47 1.87 2.76 -10.26
CA LEU A 47 3.11 2.57 -9.47
C LEU A 47 2.96 1.53 -8.34
N LYS A 48 1.82 0.84 -8.22
CA LYS A 48 1.60 -0.17 -7.17
C LYS A 48 2.02 -1.57 -7.61
N PRO A 49 2.28 -2.50 -6.65
CA PRO A 49 2.64 -3.89 -6.98
C PRO A 49 1.59 -4.61 -7.84
N LEU A 50 0.31 -4.42 -7.51
CA LEU A 50 -0.81 -4.77 -8.37
C LEU A 50 -1.32 -3.47 -8.99
N ASN A 51 -1.20 -3.34 -10.29
CA ASN A 51 -1.56 -2.11 -10.99
C ASN A 51 -2.43 -2.36 -12.20
N VAL A 52 -3.14 -1.32 -12.60
CA VAL A 52 -3.90 -1.26 -13.85
C VAL A 52 -3.36 -0.12 -14.72
N TRP A 53 -3.83 0.00 -15.95
CA TRP A 53 -3.41 1.04 -16.90
C TRP A 53 -4.12 2.38 -16.66
N GLY A 54 -4.38 2.69 -15.42
CA GLY A 54 -5.08 3.89 -14.95
C GLY A 54 -5.31 3.82 -13.45
N ASP A 55 -6.25 4.59 -12.94
CA ASP A 55 -6.62 4.55 -11.53
C ASP A 55 -7.62 3.44 -11.23
N GLY A 56 -7.48 2.84 -10.07
CA GLY A 56 -8.37 1.82 -9.58
C GLY A 56 -8.00 1.39 -8.17
N GLY A 57 -8.84 0.54 -7.60
CA GLY A 57 -8.60 -0.01 -6.27
C GLY A 57 -9.65 -1.07 -5.93
N ALA A 58 -9.44 -1.71 -4.80
CA ALA A 58 -10.38 -2.64 -4.22
C ALA A 58 -10.48 -2.43 -2.71
N ILE A 59 -11.66 -2.72 -2.16
CA ILE A 59 -11.85 -2.88 -0.73
C ILE A 59 -12.13 -4.35 -0.48
N VAL A 60 -11.47 -4.93 0.53
CA VAL A 60 -11.72 -6.30 0.98
C VAL A 60 -12.21 -6.28 2.43
N THR A 61 -13.11 -7.17 2.76
CA THR A 61 -13.66 -7.34 4.10
C THR A 61 -14.21 -8.76 4.28
N ASN A 62 -14.19 -9.26 5.51
CA ASN A 62 -14.86 -10.49 5.92
C ASN A 62 -16.22 -10.22 6.61
N ASP A 63 -16.65 -8.95 6.69
CA ASP A 63 -17.95 -8.55 7.25
C ASP A 63 -18.95 -8.36 6.10
N ASP A 64 -19.95 -9.26 6.03
CA ASP A 64 -20.96 -9.25 4.97
C ASP A 64 -21.77 -7.95 4.93
N LYS A 65 -22.04 -7.34 6.10
CA LYS A 65 -22.76 -6.04 6.17
C LYS A 65 -21.94 -4.91 5.58
N VAL A 66 -20.63 -4.90 5.85
CA VAL A 66 -19.70 -3.93 5.24
C VAL A 66 -19.64 -4.16 3.73
N ALA A 67 -19.55 -5.41 3.28
CA ALA A 67 -19.50 -5.74 1.86
C ALA A 67 -20.77 -5.29 1.11
N GLU A 68 -21.96 -5.54 1.70
CA GLU A 68 -23.25 -5.13 1.15
C GLU A 68 -23.37 -3.60 1.08
N TYR A 69 -23.09 -2.92 2.20
CA TYR A 69 -23.05 -1.46 2.25
C TYR A 69 -22.16 -0.86 1.16
N LEU A 70 -20.93 -1.36 1.00
CA LEU A 70 -19.97 -0.85 0.02
C LEU A 70 -20.40 -1.12 -1.42
N ARG A 71 -21.05 -2.25 -1.71
CA ARG A 71 -21.62 -2.52 -3.04
C ARG A 71 -22.68 -1.51 -3.43
N LEU A 72 -23.57 -1.15 -2.51
CA LEU A 72 -24.58 -0.12 -2.71
C LEU A 72 -23.92 1.25 -2.82
N TYR A 73 -23.09 1.61 -1.85
CA TYR A 73 -22.46 2.94 -1.77
C TYR A 73 -21.68 3.30 -3.04
N ARG A 74 -20.85 2.36 -3.57
CA ARG A 74 -20.06 2.59 -4.78
C ARG A 74 -20.88 2.71 -6.05
N ASN A 75 -22.18 2.36 -6.02
CA ASN A 75 -23.10 2.33 -7.16
C ASN A 75 -24.33 3.19 -6.91
N HIS A 76 -24.15 4.44 -6.46
CA HIS A 76 -25.22 5.40 -6.20
C HIS A 76 -26.24 4.97 -5.13
N GLY A 77 -25.95 3.95 -4.32
CA GLY A 77 -26.89 3.38 -3.35
C GLY A 77 -28.02 2.56 -3.99
N MET A 78 -27.85 2.14 -5.25
CA MET A 78 -28.88 1.47 -6.04
C MET A 78 -28.87 -0.04 -5.77
N THR A 79 -30.05 -0.58 -5.46
CA THR A 79 -30.33 -2.02 -5.44
C THR A 79 -30.63 -2.56 -6.84
N ASP A 80 -31.32 -1.75 -7.64
CA ASP A 80 -31.59 -2.00 -9.06
C ASP A 80 -31.68 -0.66 -9.80
N ARG A 81 -32.12 -0.69 -11.07
CA ARG A 81 -32.13 0.50 -11.92
C ARG A 81 -33.04 1.62 -11.41
N ASP A 82 -34.11 1.25 -10.72
CA ASP A 82 -35.21 2.17 -10.38
C ASP A 82 -35.30 2.45 -8.88
N HIS A 83 -34.53 1.74 -8.04
CA HIS A 83 -34.59 1.86 -6.58
C HIS A 83 -33.26 2.24 -5.97
N ILE A 84 -33.27 3.34 -5.22
CA ILE A 84 -32.12 3.86 -4.44
C ILE A 84 -32.46 3.67 -2.97
N GLU A 85 -31.66 2.85 -2.26
CA GLU A 85 -31.87 2.54 -0.85
C GLU A 85 -31.11 3.52 0.07
N MET A 86 -29.99 4.07 -0.42
CA MET A 86 -29.18 5.01 0.33
C MET A 86 -28.44 5.97 -0.59
N TRP A 87 -27.99 7.11 -0.05
CA TRP A 87 -27.11 7.99 -0.80
C TRP A 87 -25.74 7.37 -1.00
N GLY A 88 -25.27 7.31 -2.23
CA GLY A 88 -24.00 6.72 -2.61
C GLY A 88 -23.27 7.53 -3.66
N ILE A 89 -22.16 7.01 -4.13
CA ILE A 89 -21.28 7.64 -5.13
C ILE A 89 -21.12 6.72 -6.35
N ASN A 90 -20.59 7.27 -7.42
CA ASN A 90 -20.06 6.46 -8.50
C ASN A 90 -18.57 6.18 -8.26
N SER A 91 -18.28 4.96 -7.78
CA SER A 91 -16.90 4.48 -7.56
C SER A 91 -16.77 3.06 -8.10
N ARG A 92 -16.87 2.94 -9.42
CA ARG A 92 -16.82 1.67 -10.17
C ARG A 92 -15.56 1.64 -11.01
N ILE A 93 -14.77 0.56 -10.86
CA ILE A 93 -13.66 0.33 -11.77
C ILE A 93 -14.16 0.08 -13.19
N GLN A 94 -13.47 0.61 -14.18
CA GLN A 94 -13.80 0.36 -15.59
C GLN A 94 -13.59 -1.13 -15.93
N PRO A 95 -14.48 -1.78 -16.68
CA PRO A 95 -14.36 -3.21 -16.98
C PRO A 95 -13.02 -3.60 -17.60
N ILE A 96 -12.47 -2.78 -18.48
CA ILE A 96 -11.16 -3.03 -19.08
C ILE A 96 -10.04 -3.04 -18.03
N LEU A 97 -10.07 -2.12 -17.06
CA LEU A 97 -9.10 -2.08 -15.98
C LEU A 97 -9.26 -3.26 -15.02
N ALA A 98 -10.48 -3.75 -14.81
CA ALA A 98 -10.73 -4.95 -14.02
C ALA A 98 -10.14 -6.20 -14.69
N VAL A 99 -10.22 -6.31 -16.03
CA VAL A 99 -9.58 -7.39 -16.80
C VAL A 99 -8.06 -7.33 -16.64
N VAL A 100 -7.47 -6.12 -16.74
CA VAL A 100 -6.02 -5.93 -16.54
C VAL A 100 -5.63 -6.31 -15.12
N ALA A 101 -6.38 -5.85 -14.09
CA ALA A 101 -6.14 -6.22 -12.69
C ALA A 101 -6.12 -7.73 -12.48
N SER A 102 -7.13 -8.44 -13.02
CA SER A 102 -7.22 -9.90 -12.93
C SER A 102 -6.01 -10.58 -13.56
N ARG A 103 -5.53 -10.07 -14.70
CA ARG A 103 -4.37 -10.64 -15.38
C ARG A 103 -3.05 -10.37 -14.67
N VAL A 104 -2.87 -9.16 -14.11
CA VAL A 104 -1.68 -8.80 -13.33
C VAL A 104 -1.65 -9.58 -12.01
N LEU A 105 -2.80 -9.85 -11.40
CA LEU A 105 -2.90 -10.61 -10.16
C LEU A 105 -2.24 -11.98 -10.27
N ASP A 106 -2.34 -12.66 -11.44
CA ASP A 106 -1.71 -13.96 -11.67
C ASP A 106 -0.17 -13.93 -11.57
N THR A 107 0.43 -12.76 -11.73
CA THR A 107 1.89 -12.58 -11.77
C THR A 107 2.45 -11.81 -10.57
N VAL A 108 1.60 -11.30 -9.68
CA VAL A 108 2.02 -10.42 -8.59
C VAL A 108 2.99 -11.10 -7.61
N ASP A 109 2.77 -12.36 -7.29
CA ASP A 109 3.65 -13.09 -6.37
C ASP A 109 5.05 -13.31 -6.99
N HIS A 110 5.14 -13.56 -8.30
CA HIS A 110 6.41 -13.62 -9.02
C HIS A 110 7.14 -12.26 -8.98
N SER A 111 6.44 -11.18 -9.30
CA SER A 111 6.99 -9.82 -9.31
C SER A 111 7.46 -9.39 -7.91
N ASN A 112 6.70 -9.72 -6.88
CA ASN A 112 7.10 -9.49 -5.49
C ASN A 112 8.36 -10.30 -5.13
N GLY A 113 8.45 -11.55 -5.59
CA GLY A 113 9.65 -12.38 -5.41
C GLY A 113 10.92 -11.74 -6.02
N VAL A 114 10.79 -11.12 -7.21
CA VAL A 114 11.89 -10.36 -7.82
C VAL A 114 12.29 -9.16 -6.95
N ARG A 115 11.32 -8.37 -6.49
CA ARG A 115 11.56 -7.20 -5.62
C ARG A 115 12.26 -7.60 -4.31
N ILE A 116 11.82 -8.69 -3.68
CA ILE A 116 12.42 -9.22 -2.45
C ILE A 116 13.87 -9.64 -2.68
N ARG A 117 14.19 -10.33 -3.79
CA ARG A 117 15.58 -10.68 -4.14
C ARG A 117 16.44 -9.44 -4.35
N ASN A 118 15.93 -8.46 -5.09
CA ASN A 118 16.66 -7.21 -5.34
C ASN A 118 16.91 -6.45 -4.04
N ALA A 119 15.93 -6.39 -3.13
CA ALA A 119 16.10 -5.76 -1.82
C ALA A 119 17.20 -6.44 -0.98
N LYS A 120 17.27 -7.79 -1.00
CA LYS A 120 18.34 -8.53 -0.31
C LYS A 120 19.72 -8.19 -0.86
N ILE A 121 19.87 -8.11 -2.18
CA ILE A 121 21.13 -7.73 -2.82
C ILE A 121 21.56 -6.32 -2.39
N LEU A 122 20.60 -5.38 -2.35
CA LEU A 122 20.86 -4.01 -1.88
C LEU A 122 21.22 -3.98 -0.39
N ASP A 123 20.49 -4.71 0.46
CA ASP A 123 20.80 -4.82 1.89
C ASP A 123 22.22 -5.40 2.13
N GLU A 124 22.62 -6.42 1.38
CA GLU A 124 23.95 -7.01 1.46
C GLU A 124 25.04 -6.02 1.03
N GLY A 125 24.81 -5.31 -0.09
CA GLY A 125 25.78 -4.35 -0.62
C GLY A 125 25.92 -3.06 0.22
N LEU A 126 24.89 -2.69 1.00
CA LEU A 126 24.88 -1.48 1.82
C LEU A 126 25.22 -1.72 3.29
N ARG A 127 25.30 -2.98 3.72
CA ARG A 127 25.51 -3.37 5.13
C ARG A 127 26.79 -2.80 5.73
N ASP A 128 27.84 -2.68 4.93
CA ASP A 128 29.16 -2.23 5.37
C ASP A 128 29.33 -0.70 5.38
N LEU A 129 28.22 0.04 5.24
CA LEU A 129 28.17 1.51 5.23
C LEU A 129 27.40 2.12 6.41
N PRO A 130 27.49 1.59 7.65
CA PRO A 130 26.60 1.98 8.75
C PRO A 130 26.74 3.44 9.17
N ASP A 131 27.90 4.05 8.96
CA ASP A 131 28.16 5.45 9.28
C ASP A 131 27.47 6.44 8.31
N SER A 132 27.06 5.96 7.15
CA SER A 132 26.49 6.80 6.09
C SER A 132 25.03 6.45 5.79
N ILE A 133 24.68 5.16 5.91
CA ILE A 133 23.38 4.61 5.53
C ILE A 133 22.83 3.76 6.68
N GLU A 134 21.59 4.02 7.05
CA GLU A 134 20.81 3.21 7.99
C GLU A 134 19.78 2.40 7.19
N LEU A 135 19.88 1.08 7.26
CA LEU A 135 18.88 0.17 6.69
C LEU A 135 17.73 -0.03 7.67
N PRO A 136 16.48 -0.08 7.21
CA PRO A 136 15.36 -0.43 8.06
C PRO A 136 15.54 -1.84 8.66
N ASP A 137 15.10 -2.00 9.93
CA ASP A 137 15.00 -3.33 10.54
C ASP A 137 14.02 -4.21 9.77
N ARG A 138 14.38 -5.46 9.52
CA ARG A 138 13.63 -6.42 8.73
C ARG A 138 13.45 -7.75 9.47
N PRO A 139 12.66 -7.77 10.56
CA PRO A 139 12.38 -9.01 11.28
C PRO A 139 11.74 -10.06 10.37
N ASP A 140 12.11 -11.33 10.57
CA ASP A 140 11.65 -12.47 9.75
C ASP A 140 10.13 -12.64 9.73
N LYS A 141 9.44 -12.14 10.76
CA LYS A 141 7.96 -12.16 10.81
C LYS A 141 7.30 -11.32 9.72
N TYR A 142 8.03 -10.39 9.08
CA TYR A 142 7.51 -9.51 8.03
C TYR A 142 8.02 -9.92 6.64
N LYS A 143 7.10 -10.29 5.77
CA LYS A 143 7.35 -10.42 4.34
C LYS A 143 6.97 -9.11 3.64
N SER A 144 7.93 -8.21 3.50
CA SER A 144 7.74 -6.97 2.73
C SER A 144 7.79 -7.26 1.23
N VAL A 145 6.97 -6.56 0.45
CA VAL A 145 6.94 -6.67 -1.02
C VAL A 145 7.72 -5.57 -1.74
N TYR A 146 8.30 -4.66 -0.98
CA TYR A 146 9.20 -3.60 -1.48
C TYR A 146 8.62 -2.85 -2.70
N GLN A 147 7.43 -2.26 -2.55
CA GLN A 147 6.96 -1.29 -3.55
C GLN A 147 8.01 -0.18 -3.73
N LEU A 148 8.63 0.24 -2.63
CA LEU A 148 9.79 1.11 -2.58
C LEU A 148 10.87 0.44 -1.74
N TYR A 149 12.13 0.56 -2.17
CA TYR A 149 13.29 0.25 -1.34
C TYR A 149 13.75 1.55 -0.69
N VAL A 150 13.56 1.66 0.62
CA VAL A 150 13.80 2.89 1.38
C VAL A 150 15.01 2.71 2.30
N ILE A 151 15.89 3.70 2.32
CA ILE A 151 17.03 3.81 3.24
C ILE A 151 17.02 5.19 3.91
N ARG A 152 17.72 5.31 5.03
CA ARG A 152 18.09 6.62 5.59
C ARG A 152 19.55 6.90 5.30
N ALA A 153 19.87 8.11 4.89
CA ALA A 153 21.24 8.55 4.62
C ALA A 153 21.55 9.84 5.38
N ARG A 154 22.72 9.91 6.03
CA ARG A 154 23.13 11.13 6.77
C ARG A 154 23.32 12.33 5.85
N ARG A 155 23.89 12.13 4.65
CA ARG A 155 24.09 13.14 3.61
C ARG A 155 23.11 12.92 2.46
N ARG A 156 21.81 12.87 2.78
CA ARG A 156 20.72 12.47 1.88
C ARG A 156 20.73 13.21 0.55
N ASP A 157 20.83 14.54 0.58
CA ASP A 157 20.70 15.36 -0.64
C ASP A 157 21.93 15.24 -1.54
N GLU A 158 23.11 15.05 -0.96
CA GLU A 158 24.33 14.78 -1.71
C GLU A 158 24.28 13.39 -2.35
N LEU A 159 23.82 12.39 -1.60
CA LEU A 159 23.61 11.03 -2.12
C LEU A 159 22.58 11.03 -3.26
N LEU A 160 21.47 11.75 -3.11
CA LEU A 160 20.45 11.90 -4.15
C LEU A 160 21.05 12.45 -5.45
N ASN A 161 21.83 13.53 -5.35
CA ASN A 161 22.47 14.15 -6.51
C ASN A 161 23.55 13.22 -7.14
N PHE A 162 24.32 12.53 -6.32
CA PHE A 162 25.30 11.57 -6.78
C PHE A 162 24.66 10.40 -7.54
N LEU A 163 23.63 9.77 -6.97
CA LEU A 163 22.94 8.66 -7.61
C LEU A 163 22.31 9.07 -8.95
N ARG A 164 21.67 10.23 -9.00
CA ARG A 164 21.13 10.78 -10.24
C ARG A 164 22.21 11.04 -11.28
N SER A 165 23.39 11.50 -10.89
CA SER A 165 24.55 11.66 -11.80
C SER A 165 25.07 10.33 -12.36
N LYS A 166 24.70 9.21 -11.72
CA LYS A 166 24.98 7.83 -12.15
C LYS A 166 23.79 7.17 -12.85
N GLU A 167 22.78 7.96 -13.24
CA GLU A 167 21.56 7.49 -13.89
C GLU A 167 20.75 6.48 -13.04
N ILE A 168 20.92 6.53 -11.71
CA ILE A 168 20.14 5.75 -10.76
C ILE A 168 18.94 6.58 -10.34
N GLU A 169 17.75 6.13 -10.71
CA GLU A 169 16.49 6.80 -10.34
C GLU A 169 16.24 6.68 -8.84
N CYS A 170 16.12 7.82 -8.19
CA CYS A 170 15.81 7.91 -6.77
C CYS A 170 15.11 9.23 -6.42
N CYS A 171 14.35 9.22 -5.32
CA CYS A 171 13.62 10.39 -4.84
C CYS A 171 13.50 10.39 -3.32
N ILE A 172 13.12 11.54 -2.77
CA ILE A 172 12.71 11.66 -1.37
C ILE A 172 11.19 11.47 -1.30
N HIS A 173 10.74 10.54 -0.49
CA HIS A 173 9.33 10.14 -0.45
C HIS A 173 8.74 10.34 0.95
N TYR A 174 8.23 11.54 1.29
CA TYR A 174 7.99 12.76 0.49
C TYR A 174 8.87 13.92 0.97
N PRO A 175 9.27 14.87 0.10
CA PRO A 175 10.19 15.96 0.48
C PRO A 175 9.55 16.96 1.46
N VAL A 176 8.24 17.17 1.38
CA VAL A 176 7.48 18.02 2.30
C VAL A 176 6.43 17.18 3.02
N PRO A 177 6.53 17.01 4.34
CA PRO A 177 5.53 16.33 5.16
C PRO A 177 4.14 16.97 5.04
N LEU A 178 3.08 16.17 5.18
CA LEU A 178 1.70 16.67 5.02
C LEU A 178 1.35 17.85 5.93
N HIS A 179 1.78 17.82 7.18
CA HIS A 179 1.53 18.89 8.15
C HIS A 179 2.30 20.19 7.85
N LEU A 180 3.27 20.17 6.94
CA LEU A 180 4.01 21.33 6.45
C LEU A 180 3.52 21.81 5.08
N GLN A 181 2.51 21.15 4.51
CA GLN A 181 1.89 21.59 3.26
C GLN A 181 1.01 22.82 3.48
N LYS A 182 0.94 23.69 2.48
CA LYS A 182 0.09 24.88 2.53
C LYS A 182 -1.37 24.56 2.87
N ALA A 183 -1.88 23.43 2.42
CA ALA A 183 -3.23 22.98 2.73
C ALA A 183 -3.47 22.69 4.22
N ALA A 184 -2.41 22.50 5.00
CA ALA A 184 -2.48 22.22 6.44
C ALA A 184 -2.24 23.47 7.33
N GLU A 185 -2.02 24.66 6.74
CA GLU A 185 -1.70 25.88 7.49
C GLU A 185 -2.80 26.29 8.48
N ASN A 186 -4.04 25.86 8.28
CA ASN A 186 -5.20 26.24 9.08
C ASN A 186 -5.85 25.05 9.83
N LEU A 187 -5.13 23.93 9.96
CA LEU A 187 -5.51 22.78 10.78
C LEU A 187 -4.80 22.81 12.16
#